data_af6a06158f61c21ee27cd1125f39dac2
#
_entry.id   af6a06158f61c21ee27cd1125f39dac2
#
_cell.length_a   1.000
_cell.length_b   1.000
_cell.length_c   1.000
_cell.angle_alpha   90.00
_cell.angle_beta   90.00
_cell.angle_gamma   90.00
#
_symmetry.space_group_name_H-M   'P 1'
#
loop_
_entity.id
_entity.type
_entity.pdbx_description
1 polymer ?
#
loop_
_entity_poly.entity_id
_entity_poly.type
_entity_poly.pdbx_seq_one_letter_code
_entity_poly.pdbx_strand_id
1 'polypeptide(L)'
;MKGAEIQPGVWLDARRAVFFGKTRSLVLADLHWGYATTHQAAGNLLPSWGDDEIARDLSGLIADYRPAEMLWLGDSLHALTGRAPAEAFLRNCEVPVVILPGNHDRKWNVAKERSTSRGEFFFHHGDTSPEIPSGSIEVIGHFHPAFDWYDGAGGRLKLPALVRGKRKIVLPAFSPWAAGTPWNSSLTENEELWVIASRRIFSVTPALLRKARR
;
A
#
# COMPACT_ATOMS: atom_id res chain seq x y z
N MET A 1 -19.30 -1.68 3.73
CA MET A 1 -17.88 -1.50 3.44
C MET A 1 -17.45 -0.14 3.98
N LYS A 2 -16.25 -0.03 4.57
CA LYS A 2 -15.74 1.20 5.22
C LYS A 2 -14.80 2.01 4.32
N GLY A 3 -14.67 1.64 3.04
CA GLY A 3 -13.77 2.26 2.08
C GLY A 3 -14.46 3.16 1.06
N ALA A 4 -13.66 3.91 0.30
CA ALA A 4 -14.09 4.68 -0.87
C ALA A 4 -13.97 3.81 -2.12
N GLU A 5 -15.02 3.77 -2.95
CA GLU A 5 -14.95 3.10 -4.25
C GLU A 5 -14.18 3.98 -5.23
N ILE A 6 -12.99 3.51 -5.63
CA ILE A 6 -12.10 4.24 -6.54
C ILE A 6 -12.40 3.97 -8.02
N GLN A 7 -13.00 2.83 -8.29
CA GLN A 7 -13.60 2.43 -9.58
C GLN A 7 -14.57 1.26 -9.34
N PRO A 8 -15.46 0.90 -10.27
CA PRO A 8 -16.45 -0.14 -10.07
C PRO A 8 -15.85 -1.44 -9.52
N GLY A 9 -16.29 -1.83 -8.33
CA GLY A 9 -15.85 -3.05 -7.66
C GLY A 9 -14.47 -3.01 -7.01
N VAL A 10 -13.83 -1.83 -6.88
CA VAL A 10 -12.53 -1.66 -6.23
C VAL A 10 -12.62 -0.59 -5.16
N TRP A 11 -12.33 -0.94 -3.90
CA TRP A 11 -12.46 -0.05 -2.75
C TRP A 11 -11.11 0.18 -2.06
N LEU A 12 -10.77 1.45 -1.83
CA LEU A 12 -9.65 1.86 -0.97
C LEU A 12 -10.13 1.97 0.48
N ASP A 13 -9.49 1.27 1.40
CA ASP A 13 -9.72 1.39 2.84
C ASP A 13 -8.76 2.41 3.47
N ALA A 14 -9.22 3.12 4.49
CA ALA A 14 -8.40 4.11 5.20
C ALA A 14 -7.18 3.49 5.92
N ARG A 15 -7.16 2.17 6.13
CA ARG A 15 -5.98 1.40 6.59
C ARG A 15 -5.01 1.07 5.46
N ARG A 16 -5.06 1.80 4.34
CA ARG A 16 -4.09 1.73 3.23
C ARG A 16 -4.08 0.40 2.46
N ALA A 17 -5.21 -0.29 2.43
CA ALA A 17 -5.43 -1.51 1.66
C ALA A 17 -6.49 -1.30 0.58
N VAL A 18 -6.43 -2.11 -0.49
CA VAL A 18 -7.42 -2.09 -1.59
C VAL A 18 -8.14 -3.43 -1.65
N PHE A 19 -9.47 -3.40 -1.67
CA PHE A 19 -10.29 -4.58 -1.81
C PHE A 19 -10.87 -4.68 -3.23
N PHE A 20 -10.61 -5.79 -3.89
CA PHE A 20 -11.12 -6.12 -5.22
C PHE A 20 -12.32 -7.07 -5.05
N GLY A 21 -13.53 -6.53 -5.19
CA GLY A 21 -14.77 -7.25 -4.85
C GLY A 21 -15.07 -8.45 -5.73
N LYS A 22 -14.75 -8.40 -7.04
CA LYS A 22 -15.00 -9.51 -7.98
C LYS A 22 -14.21 -10.77 -7.62
N THR A 23 -12.97 -10.63 -7.20
CA THR A 23 -12.08 -11.74 -6.80
C THR A 23 -12.04 -11.96 -5.30
N ARG A 24 -12.62 -11.02 -4.53
CA ARG A 24 -12.54 -10.96 -3.08
C ARG A 24 -11.09 -10.96 -2.57
N SER A 25 -10.20 -10.32 -3.31
CA SER A 25 -8.79 -10.20 -2.96
C SER A 25 -8.57 -8.90 -2.18
N LEU A 26 -7.94 -8.98 -1.02
CA LEU A 26 -7.46 -7.84 -0.24
C LEU A 26 -5.99 -7.61 -0.56
N VAL A 27 -5.66 -6.44 -1.10
CA VAL A 27 -4.34 -6.15 -1.65
C VAL A 27 -3.69 -5.00 -0.87
N LEU A 28 -2.44 -5.17 -0.51
CA LEU A 28 -1.64 -4.18 0.21
C LEU A 28 -0.16 -4.33 -0.17
N ALA A 29 0.64 -3.29 0.07
CA ALA A 29 2.05 -3.25 -0.31
C ALA A 29 2.87 -2.56 0.80
N ASP A 30 4.17 -2.81 0.82
CA ASP A 30 5.11 -2.04 1.62
C ASP A 30 4.76 -2.06 3.13
N LEU A 31 4.61 -3.27 3.69
CA LEU A 31 4.30 -3.46 5.12
C LEU A 31 5.47 -3.11 6.00
N HIS A 32 6.69 -3.41 5.54
CA HIS A 32 7.94 -3.14 6.27
C HIS A 32 7.95 -3.63 7.72
N TRP A 33 7.52 -4.88 7.96
CA TRP A 33 7.66 -5.51 9.27
C TRP A 33 9.09 -5.37 9.81
N GLY A 34 9.22 -5.05 11.09
CA GLY A 34 10.50 -4.86 11.76
C GLY A 34 11.20 -3.54 11.47
N TYR A 35 10.49 -2.53 10.93
CA TYR A 35 11.07 -1.21 10.67
C TYR A 35 11.66 -0.60 11.95
N ALA A 36 10.86 -0.49 13.01
CA ALA A 36 11.30 0.09 14.27
C ALA A 36 12.47 -0.71 14.89
N THR A 37 12.39 -2.03 14.93
CA THR A 37 13.43 -2.92 15.47
C THR A 37 14.76 -2.75 14.72
N THR A 38 14.71 -2.64 13.39
CA THR A 38 15.91 -2.43 12.57
C THR A 38 16.57 -1.08 12.88
N HIS A 39 15.78 -0.02 12.99
CA HIS A 39 16.28 1.31 13.31
C HIS A 39 16.78 1.43 14.75
N GLN A 40 16.14 0.77 15.71
CA GLN A 40 16.61 0.70 17.11
C GLN A 40 17.96 -0.02 17.20
N ALA A 41 18.16 -1.11 16.46
CA ALA A 41 19.45 -1.80 16.39
C ALA A 41 20.57 -0.89 15.80
N ALA A 42 20.22 0.11 15.00
CA ALA A 42 21.12 1.14 14.49
C ALA A 42 21.26 2.36 15.42
N GLY A 43 20.71 2.33 16.65
CA GLY A 43 20.81 3.38 17.64
C GLY A 43 19.74 4.49 17.56
N ASN A 44 18.72 4.34 16.73
CA ASN A 44 17.61 5.29 16.64
C ASN A 44 16.56 5.04 17.73
N LEU A 45 16.02 6.11 18.31
CA LEU A 45 14.98 6.05 19.33
C LEU A 45 13.59 6.05 18.68
N LEU A 46 13.21 4.94 18.03
CA LEU A 46 11.87 4.77 17.49
C LEU A 46 11.00 3.93 18.46
N PRO A 47 9.73 4.29 18.65
CA PRO A 47 8.81 3.45 19.41
C PRO A 47 8.48 2.14 18.67
N SER A 48 8.22 1.06 19.39
CA SER A 48 8.07 -0.31 18.84
C SER A 48 6.64 -0.69 18.41
N TRP A 49 5.67 0.22 18.47
CA TRP A 49 4.24 -0.07 18.21
C TRP A 49 3.88 -0.39 16.74
N GLY A 50 4.78 -0.13 15.79
CA GLY A 50 4.46 -0.24 14.35
C GLY A 50 4.05 -1.64 13.89
N ASP A 51 4.74 -2.68 14.35
CA ASP A 51 4.41 -4.06 14.00
C ASP A 51 3.05 -4.49 14.60
N ASP A 52 2.72 -4.03 15.81
CA ASP A 52 1.43 -4.27 16.45
C ASP A 52 0.30 -3.54 15.69
N GLU A 53 0.56 -2.35 15.16
CA GLU A 53 -0.40 -1.63 14.31
C GLU A 53 -0.65 -2.38 13.01
N ILE A 54 0.40 -2.85 12.34
CA ILE A 54 0.29 -3.67 11.13
C ILE A 54 -0.58 -4.89 11.40
N ALA A 55 -0.29 -5.67 12.46
CA ALA A 55 -1.05 -6.87 12.83
C ALA A 55 -2.52 -6.56 13.11
N ARG A 56 -2.79 -5.50 13.89
CA ARG A 56 -4.15 -5.05 14.23
C ARG A 56 -4.95 -4.63 13.00
N ASP A 57 -4.34 -3.83 12.12
CA ASP A 57 -5.00 -3.34 10.92
C ASP A 57 -5.29 -4.45 9.93
N LEU A 58 -4.37 -5.41 9.75
CA LEU A 58 -4.60 -6.62 8.94
C LEU A 58 -5.76 -7.45 9.50
N SER A 59 -5.77 -7.72 10.81
CA SER A 59 -6.85 -8.48 11.46
C SER A 59 -8.20 -7.77 11.32
N GLY A 60 -8.22 -6.45 11.49
CA GLY A 60 -9.43 -5.64 11.31
C GLY A 60 -9.93 -5.63 9.85
N LEU A 61 -9.01 -5.60 8.87
CA LEU A 61 -9.36 -5.69 7.44
C LEU A 61 -9.95 -7.06 7.09
N ILE A 62 -9.37 -8.15 7.60
CA ILE A 62 -9.88 -9.52 7.42
C ILE A 62 -11.32 -9.62 7.97
N ALA A 63 -11.55 -9.12 9.19
CA ALA A 63 -12.88 -9.16 9.82
C ALA A 63 -13.92 -8.36 9.03
N ASP A 64 -13.56 -7.16 8.54
CA ASP A 64 -14.46 -6.26 7.84
C ASP A 64 -14.79 -6.73 6.41
N TYR A 65 -13.81 -7.21 5.64
CA TYR A 65 -13.96 -7.56 4.22
C TYR A 65 -14.17 -9.05 3.98
N ARG A 66 -13.76 -9.92 4.91
CA ARG A 66 -13.79 -11.38 4.78
C ARG A 66 -13.25 -11.82 3.41
N PRO A 67 -12.00 -11.44 3.07
CA PRO A 67 -11.44 -11.71 1.75
C PRO A 67 -11.28 -13.22 1.53
N ALA A 68 -11.27 -13.64 0.26
CA ALA A 68 -10.93 -15.01 -0.11
C ALA A 68 -9.40 -15.24 -0.07
N GLU A 69 -8.63 -14.18 -0.29
CA GLU A 69 -7.18 -14.17 -0.21
C GLU A 69 -6.65 -12.78 0.13
N MET A 70 -5.40 -12.71 0.58
CA MET A 70 -4.63 -11.47 0.63
C MET A 70 -3.45 -11.53 -0.33
N LEU A 71 -3.14 -10.41 -1.00
CA LEU A 71 -1.95 -10.22 -1.80
C LEU A 71 -1.06 -9.17 -1.15
N TRP A 72 0.17 -9.54 -0.77
CA TRP A 72 1.20 -8.61 -0.31
C TRP A 72 2.13 -8.30 -1.48
N LEU A 73 2.09 -7.07 -1.97
CA LEU A 73 2.82 -6.65 -3.17
C LEU A 73 4.23 -6.14 -2.83
N GLY A 74 5.01 -6.98 -2.18
CA GLY A 74 6.42 -6.73 -1.90
C GLY A 74 6.70 -5.79 -0.72
N ASP A 75 7.97 -5.73 -0.38
CA ASP A 75 8.52 -5.03 0.76
C ASP A 75 7.73 -5.33 2.05
N SER A 76 7.43 -6.64 2.19
CA SER A 76 6.75 -7.17 3.36
C SER A 76 7.62 -7.01 4.60
N LEU A 77 8.93 -7.27 4.49
CA LEU A 77 9.90 -7.01 5.56
C LEU A 77 10.66 -5.72 5.29
N HIS A 78 11.00 -4.96 6.34
CA HIS A 78 11.99 -3.89 6.22
C HIS A 78 13.42 -4.47 6.18
N ALA A 79 13.67 -5.47 7.03
CA ALA A 79 14.89 -6.27 7.08
C ALA A 79 14.56 -7.63 7.70
N LEU A 80 15.54 -8.54 7.78
CA LEU A 80 15.34 -9.87 8.39
C LEU A 80 14.86 -9.85 9.86
N THR A 81 15.07 -8.74 10.56
CA THR A 81 14.54 -8.51 11.92
C THR A 81 13.00 -8.53 11.97
N GLY A 82 12.33 -8.21 10.88
CA GLY A 82 10.87 -8.26 10.75
C GLY A 82 10.31 -9.65 10.44
N ARG A 83 11.17 -10.66 10.22
CA ARG A 83 10.74 -12.00 9.82
C ARG A 83 9.88 -12.68 10.89
N ALA A 84 10.33 -12.65 12.15
CA ALA A 84 9.63 -13.34 13.22
C ALA A 84 8.19 -12.84 13.45
N PRO A 85 7.91 -11.51 13.58
CA PRO A 85 6.54 -11.01 13.71
C PRO A 85 5.70 -11.27 12.45
N ALA A 86 6.25 -11.12 11.23
CA ALA A 86 5.54 -11.42 9.99
C ALA A 86 5.13 -12.89 9.90
N GLU A 87 6.05 -13.83 10.17
CA GLU A 87 5.75 -15.27 10.19
C GLU A 87 4.79 -15.66 11.31
N ALA A 88 4.85 -14.99 12.47
CA ALA A 88 3.88 -15.20 13.55
C ALA A 88 2.46 -14.82 13.10
N PHE A 89 2.30 -13.68 12.42
CA PHE A 89 1.02 -13.29 11.84
C PHE A 89 0.56 -14.32 10.80
N LEU A 90 1.41 -14.71 9.85
CA LEU A 90 1.07 -15.67 8.79
C LEU A 90 0.64 -17.03 9.32
N ARG A 91 1.28 -17.54 10.38
CA ARG A 91 0.90 -18.83 11.02
C ARG A 91 -0.50 -18.82 11.64
N ASN A 92 -0.95 -17.64 12.10
CA ASN A 92 -2.26 -17.48 12.75
C ASN A 92 -3.34 -16.92 11.79
N CYS A 93 -2.97 -16.65 10.55
CA CYS A 93 -3.89 -16.10 9.55
C CYS A 93 -4.67 -17.23 8.86
N GLU A 94 -5.99 -17.22 9.00
CA GLU A 94 -6.87 -18.21 8.36
C GLU A 94 -7.10 -17.91 6.86
N VAL A 95 -6.80 -16.68 6.42
CA VAL A 95 -6.95 -16.28 5.02
C VAL A 95 -5.67 -16.60 4.27
N PRO A 96 -5.74 -17.26 3.10
CA PRO A 96 -4.57 -17.50 2.26
C PRO A 96 -3.84 -16.20 1.91
N VAL A 97 -2.52 -16.16 2.09
CA VAL A 97 -1.68 -15.00 1.78
C VAL A 97 -0.72 -15.34 0.66
N VAL A 98 -0.82 -14.62 -0.45
CA VAL A 98 0.14 -14.65 -1.55
C VAL A 98 1.10 -13.48 -1.39
N ILE A 99 2.39 -13.77 -1.30
CA ILE A 99 3.44 -12.75 -1.14
C ILE A 99 4.22 -12.67 -2.43
N LEU A 100 4.23 -11.48 -3.05
CA LEU A 100 5.13 -11.16 -4.16
C LEU A 100 6.36 -10.45 -3.56
N PRO A 101 7.59 -10.81 -3.93
CA PRO A 101 8.76 -10.23 -3.30
C PRO A 101 9.04 -8.82 -3.82
N GLY A 102 9.40 -7.91 -2.91
CA GLY A 102 9.98 -6.60 -3.20
C GLY A 102 11.51 -6.62 -3.08
N ASN A 103 12.12 -5.44 -3.23
CA ASN A 103 13.57 -5.30 -3.11
C ASN A 103 14.10 -5.51 -1.68
N HIS A 104 13.30 -5.29 -0.65
CA HIS A 104 13.64 -5.58 0.76
C HIS A 104 13.50 -7.07 1.11
N ASP A 105 12.66 -7.82 0.41
CA ASP A 105 12.36 -9.23 0.72
C ASP A 105 13.39 -10.24 0.18
N ARG A 106 14.45 -9.79 -0.52
CA ARG A 106 15.41 -10.65 -1.25
C ARG A 106 16.01 -11.79 -0.41
N LYS A 107 16.12 -11.61 0.90
CA LYS A 107 16.66 -12.63 1.82
C LYS A 107 15.57 -13.45 2.51
N TRP A 108 14.29 -13.13 2.26
CA TRP A 108 13.15 -13.89 2.79
C TRP A 108 12.63 -14.83 1.71
N ASN A 109 12.96 -16.09 1.82
CA ASN A 109 12.65 -17.09 0.79
C ASN A 109 11.20 -17.61 0.92
N VAL A 110 10.21 -16.73 0.82
CA VAL A 110 8.77 -17.06 0.95
C VAL A 110 8.00 -17.03 -0.36
N ALA A 111 8.54 -16.40 -1.40
CA ALA A 111 7.84 -16.23 -2.67
C ALA A 111 8.72 -16.67 -3.85
N LYS A 112 8.12 -17.39 -4.79
CA LYS A 112 8.77 -17.84 -6.02
C LYS A 112 8.43 -16.95 -7.21
N GLU A 113 7.21 -16.41 -7.24
CA GLU A 113 6.69 -15.60 -8.32
C GLU A 113 6.77 -14.12 -7.96
N ARG A 114 7.17 -13.29 -8.94
CA ARG A 114 7.29 -11.83 -8.78
C ARG A 114 6.05 -11.07 -9.21
N SER A 115 5.11 -11.73 -9.86
CA SER A 115 3.86 -11.15 -10.33
C SER A 115 2.74 -12.18 -10.37
N THR A 116 1.51 -11.73 -10.34
CA THR A 116 0.32 -12.58 -10.46
C THR A 116 -0.83 -11.80 -11.08
N SER A 117 -1.84 -12.50 -11.61
CA SER A 117 -3.06 -11.87 -12.15
C SER A 117 -4.31 -12.33 -11.39
N ARG A 118 -5.27 -11.43 -11.26
CA ARG A 118 -6.64 -11.73 -10.79
C ARG A 118 -7.64 -10.98 -11.67
N GLY A 119 -8.34 -11.70 -12.50
CA GLY A 119 -9.20 -11.09 -13.51
C GLY A 119 -8.42 -10.17 -14.46
N GLU A 120 -8.83 -8.92 -14.57
CA GLU A 120 -8.18 -7.89 -15.40
C GLU A 120 -7.01 -7.19 -14.71
N PHE A 121 -6.70 -7.52 -13.46
CA PHE A 121 -5.63 -6.87 -12.70
C PHE A 121 -4.36 -7.71 -12.70
N PHE A 122 -3.22 -7.05 -12.97
CA PHE A 122 -1.88 -7.63 -12.93
C PHE A 122 -1.09 -6.99 -11.79
N PHE A 123 -0.64 -7.81 -10.86
CA PHE A 123 -0.03 -7.40 -9.59
C PHE A 123 1.47 -7.71 -9.58
N HIS A 124 2.28 -6.76 -9.16
CA HIS A 124 3.70 -6.93 -8.83
C HIS A 124 4.14 -5.83 -7.86
N HIS A 125 5.38 -5.88 -7.36
CA HIS A 125 5.84 -4.87 -6.40
C HIS A 125 6.03 -3.49 -7.05
N GLY A 126 6.65 -3.40 -8.21
CA GLY A 126 6.94 -2.13 -8.90
C GLY A 126 8.44 -1.79 -8.97
N ASP A 127 9.32 -2.59 -8.33
CA ASP A 127 10.79 -2.46 -8.40
C ASP A 127 11.39 -2.98 -9.72
N THR A 128 10.60 -3.67 -10.51
CA THR A 128 10.95 -4.23 -11.82
C THR A 128 9.89 -3.89 -12.86
N SER A 129 10.20 -4.05 -14.13
CA SER A 129 9.28 -3.81 -15.25
C SER A 129 8.95 -5.14 -15.96
N PRO A 130 8.06 -5.97 -15.39
CA PRO A 130 7.64 -7.20 -16.05
C PRO A 130 6.79 -6.90 -17.28
N GLU A 131 6.65 -7.89 -18.17
CA GLU A 131 5.71 -7.79 -19.28
C GLU A 131 4.27 -7.83 -18.76
N ILE A 132 3.52 -6.74 -18.99
CA ILE A 132 2.14 -6.60 -18.55
C ILE A 132 1.22 -7.19 -19.62
N PRO A 133 0.35 -8.15 -19.27
CA PRO A 133 -0.59 -8.73 -20.23
C PRO A 133 -1.48 -7.66 -20.89
N SER A 134 -1.69 -7.80 -22.20
CA SER A 134 -2.51 -6.85 -22.96
C SER A 134 -3.91 -6.72 -22.35
N GLY A 135 -4.40 -5.50 -22.20
CA GLY A 135 -5.71 -5.23 -21.61
C GLY A 135 -5.71 -5.16 -20.08
N SER A 136 -4.67 -5.62 -19.37
CA SER A 136 -4.64 -5.61 -17.91
C SER A 136 -4.46 -4.21 -17.31
N ILE A 137 -4.95 -4.05 -16.10
CA ILE A 137 -4.67 -2.90 -15.23
C ILE A 137 -3.54 -3.29 -14.30
N GLU A 138 -2.43 -2.56 -14.37
CA GLU A 138 -1.26 -2.75 -13.50
C GLU A 138 -1.57 -2.26 -12.08
N VAL A 139 -1.23 -3.07 -11.07
CA VAL A 139 -1.39 -2.73 -9.64
C VAL A 139 -0.06 -2.96 -8.93
N ILE A 140 0.51 -1.90 -8.36
CA ILE A 140 1.84 -1.91 -7.76
C ILE A 140 1.91 -1.18 -6.42
N GLY A 141 2.97 -1.46 -5.64
CA GLY A 141 3.42 -0.71 -4.47
C GLY A 141 4.66 0.13 -4.74
N HIS A 142 5.69 -0.03 -3.89
CA HIS A 142 7.06 0.46 -4.03
C HIS A 142 7.24 1.99 -3.95
N PHE A 143 6.40 2.76 -4.62
CA PHE A 143 6.57 4.22 -4.75
C PHE A 143 6.04 5.01 -3.55
N HIS A 144 5.27 4.39 -2.67
CA HIS A 144 4.70 5.02 -1.47
C HIS A 144 4.07 6.39 -1.74
N PRO A 145 3.11 6.53 -2.67
CA PRO A 145 2.57 7.83 -3.02
C PRO A 145 1.95 8.54 -1.82
N ALA A 146 2.20 9.84 -1.73
CA ALA A 146 1.68 10.70 -0.68
C ALA A 146 1.20 12.04 -1.24
N PHE A 147 0.18 12.60 -0.58
CA PHE A 147 -0.25 13.97 -0.78
C PHE A 147 0.51 14.88 0.20
N ASP A 148 1.22 15.86 -0.34
CA ASP A 148 1.97 16.83 0.44
C ASP A 148 1.21 18.15 0.45
N TRP A 149 0.69 18.53 1.60
CA TRP A 149 -0.07 19.75 1.80
C TRP A 149 0.71 20.76 2.62
N TYR A 150 0.62 22.02 2.22
CA TYR A 150 1.25 23.15 2.87
C TYR A 150 0.23 24.27 3.06
N ASP A 151 0.13 24.81 4.27
CA ASP A 151 -0.86 25.83 4.63
C ASP A 151 -0.43 27.28 4.29
N GLY A 152 0.79 27.45 3.76
CA GLY A 152 1.36 28.77 3.48
C GLY A 152 1.91 29.50 4.70
N ALA A 153 1.67 29.02 5.92
CA ALA A 153 2.08 29.63 7.19
C ALA A 153 3.14 28.82 7.95
N GLY A 154 3.69 27.76 7.33
CA GLY A 154 4.71 26.90 7.94
C GLY A 154 4.21 25.51 8.31
N GLY A 155 2.89 25.27 8.31
CA GLY A 155 2.32 23.95 8.53
C GLY A 155 2.43 23.07 7.29
N ARG A 156 3.02 21.87 7.44
CA ARG A 156 3.13 20.87 6.37
C ARG A 156 2.57 19.54 6.83
N LEU A 157 1.74 18.94 6.01
CA LEU A 157 1.13 17.65 6.27
C LEU A 157 1.38 16.73 5.07
N LYS A 158 1.96 15.56 5.32
CA LYS A 158 2.13 14.52 4.31
C LYS A 158 1.18 13.37 4.64
N LEU A 159 0.27 13.06 3.74
CA LEU A 159 -0.76 12.04 3.90
C LEU A 159 -0.54 10.91 2.89
N PRO A 160 -0.66 9.63 3.30
CA PRO A 160 -0.60 8.52 2.36
C PRO A 160 -1.72 8.64 1.32
N ALA A 161 -1.44 8.23 0.10
CA ALA A 161 -2.39 8.30 -0.98
C ALA A 161 -2.24 7.12 -1.95
N LEU A 162 -3.33 6.78 -2.64
CA LEU A 162 -3.32 5.89 -3.78
C LEU A 162 -3.36 6.73 -5.06
N VAL A 163 -2.60 6.34 -6.07
CA VAL A 163 -2.69 6.92 -7.42
C VAL A 163 -3.50 6.00 -8.31
N ARG A 164 -4.57 6.53 -8.91
CA ARG A 164 -5.36 5.84 -9.92
C ARG A 164 -5.18 6.49 -11.29
N GLY A 165 -4.57 5.77 -12.21
CA GLY A 165 -4.49 6.11 -13.63
C GLY A 165 -5.47 5.28 -14.46
N LYS A 166 -5.45 5.47 -15.78
CA LYS A 166 -6.32 4.75 -16.72
C LYS A 166 -6.07 3.22 -16.71
N ARG A 167 -4.82 2.79 -16.60
CA ARG A 167 -4.41 1.38 -16.62
C ARG A 167 -3.37 1.05 -15.54
N LYS A 168 -3.31 1.87 -14.49
CA LYS A 168 -2.35 1.69 -13.41
C LYS A 168 -2.94 2.17 -12.09
N ILE A 169 -2.71 1.38 -11.04
CA ILE A 169 -3.02 1.73 -9.66
C ILE A 169 -1.71 1.60 -8.87
N VAL A 170 -1.33 2.66 -8.16
CA VAL A 170 -0.17 2.64 -7.25
C VAL A 170 -0.69 2.73 -5.82
N LEU A 171 -0.43 1.69 -5.02
CA LEU A 171 -0.89 1.60 -3.65
C LEU A 171 -0.10 2.52 -2.72
N PRO A 172 -0.74 3.04 -1.65
CA PRO A 172 0.00 3.61 -0.53
C PRO A 172 0.81 2.53 0.17
N ALA A 173 1.91 2.91 0.82
CA ALA A 173 2.58 2.00 1.74
C ALA A 173 1.66 1.66 2.92
N PHE A 174 1.58 0.38 3.26
CA PHE A 174 0.79 -0.09 4.40
C PHE A 174 1.45 0.28 5.74
N SER A 175 2.78 0.31 5.76
CA SER A 175 3.56 0.66 6.94
C SER A 175 3.19 2.03 7.52
N PRO A 176 2.99 2.14 8.85
CA PRO A 176 2.80 3.43 9.51
C PRO A 176 4.06 4.30 9.49
N TRP A 177 5.23 3.70 9.24
CA TRP A 177 6.54 4.36 9.22
C TRP A 177 6.94 4.91 7.85
N ALA A 178 6.23 4.56 6.78
CA ALA A 178 6.57 5.02 5.45
C ALA A 178 6.27 6.50 5.28
N ALA A 179 7.32 7.30 5.09
CA ALA A 179 7.20 8.75 4.93
C ALA A 179 6.46 9.18 3.66
N GLY A 180 6.35 8.29 2.68
CA GLY A 180 5.72 8.52 1.38
C GLY A 180 6.48 9.48 0.47
N THR A 181 6.22 9.38 -0.83
CA THR A 181 6.79 10.23 -1.89
C THR A 181 5.72 11.23 -2.35
N PRO A 182 5.97 12.56 -2.27
CA PRO A 182 5.01 13.56 -2.75
C PRO A 182 4.64 13.34 -4.21
N TRP A 183 3.36 13.13 -4.50
CA TRP A 183 2.85 12.87 -5.86
C TRP A 183 2.15 14.07 -6.49
N ASN A 184 1.85 15.11 -5.71
CA ASN A 184 1.11 16.29 -6.18
C ASN A 184 1.73 16.97 -7.41
N SER A 185 3.08 17.05 -7.47
CA SER A 185 3.80 17.72 -8.55
C SER A 185 3.95 16.87 -9.80
N SER A 186 3.83 15.55 -9.68
CA SER A 186 3.96 14.58 -10.77
C SER A 186 2.61 14.03 -11.26
N LEU A 187 1.50 14.44 -10.64
CA LEU A 187 0.16 13.99 -11.03
C LEU A 187 -0.18 14.44 -12.44
N THR A 188 -0.41 13.50 -13.34
CA THR A 188 -0.76 13.75 -14.75
C THR A 188 -2.27 13.96 -14.93
N GLU A 189 -2.69 14.53 -16.07
CA GLU A 189 -4.12 14.80 -16.39
C GLU A 189 -5.00 13.54 -16.39
N ASN A 190 -4.39 12.36 -16.58
CA ASN A 190 -5.10 11.07 -16.60
C ASN A 190 -5.03 10.33 -15.25
N GLU A 191 -4.53 10.97 -14.23
CA GLU A 191 -4.40 10.39 -12.89
C GLU A 191 -5.27 11.13 -11.87
N GLU A 192 -5.61 10.41 -10.83
CA GLU A 192 -6.34 10.88 -9.67
C GLU A 192 -5.64 10.38 -8.42
N LEU A 193 -5.45 11.26 -7.45
CA LEU A 193 -4.83 10.95 -6.17
C LEU A 193 -5.93 10.77 -5.12
N TRP A 194 -6.01 9.58 -4.52
CA TRP A 194 -6.95 9.26 -3.45
C TRP A 194 -6.23 9.36 -2.11
N VAL A 195 -6.47 10.46 -1.41
CA VAL A 195 -5.77 10.82 -0.18
C VAL A 195 -6.46 10.22 1.02
N ILE A 196 -5.66 9.63 1.92
CA ILE A 196 -6.11 9.04 3.17
C ILE A 196 -5.77 9.99 4.33
N ALA A 197 -6.79 10.64 4.89
CA ALA A 197 -6.67 11.54 6.03
C ALA A 197 -7.33 10.91 7.26
N SER A 198 -6.55 10.18 8.06
CA SER A 198 -7.06 9.40 9.20
C SER A 198 -8.13 8.39 8.76
N ARG A 199 -9.41 8.67 9.00
CA ARG A 199 -10.54 7.79 8.63
C ARG A 199 -11.32 8.26 7.41
N ARG A 200 -10.87 9.33 6.74
CA ARG A 200 -11.52 9.91 5.56
C ARG A 200 -10.67 9.68 4.33
N ILE A 201 -11.34 9.40 3.22
CA ILE A 201 -10.70 9.27 1.91
C ILE A 201 -11.38 10.28 0.99
N PHE A 202 -10.58 11.03 0.26
CA PHE A 202 -11.06 11.98 -0.74
C PHE A 202 -10.16 11.99 -1.97
N SER A 203 -10.72 12.30 -3.13
CA SER A 203 -9.95 12.35 -4.36
C SER A 203 -9.46 13.77 -4.66
N VAL A 204 -8.27 13.85 -5.22
CA VAL A 204 -7.63 15.08 -5.69
C VAL A 204 -7.25 14.89 -7.15
N THR A 205 -7.77 15.76 -8.01
CA THR A 205 -7.44 15.78 -9.43
C THR A 205 -6.47 16.92 -9.77
N PRO A 206 -5.74 16.87 -10.90
CA PRO A 206 -4.88 17.97 -11.33
C PRO A 206 -5.63 19.31 -11.43
N ALA A 207 -6.90 19.28 -11.82
CA ALA A 207 -7.74 20.50 -11.90
C ALA A 207 -7.97 21.13 -10.52
N LEU A 208 -8.17 20.34 -9.47
CA LEU A 208 -8.30 20.82 -8.09
C LEU A 208 -6.99 21.43 -7.58
N LEU A 209 -5.85 20.77 -7.86
CA LEU A 209 -4.53 21.28 -7.47
C LEU A 209 -4.21 22.65 -8.10
N ARG A 210 -4.59 22.85 -9.36
CA ARG A 210 -4.41 24.16 -10.03
C ARG A 210 -5.29 25.27 -9.42
N LYS A 211 -6.50 24.95 -9.00
CA LYS A 211 -7.39 25.93 -8.33
C LYS A 211 -6.88 26.35 -6.94
N ALA A 212 -6.29 25.43 -6.20
CA ALA A 212 -5.79 25.68 -4.85
C ALA A 212 -4.47 26.52 -4.83
N ARG A 213 -3.81 26.68 -5.98
CA ARG A 213 -2.58 27.48 -6.13
C ARG A 213 -2.85 28.93 -6.58
N ARG A 214 -4.08 29.28 -6.86
CA ARG A 214 -4.54 30.64 -7.22
C ARG A 214 -5.19 31.34 -6.04
#